data_5298b5317dfdabf61a84c5935fc25cf3
#
_entry.id   5298b5317dfdabf61a84c5935fc25cf3
#
_cell.length_a   1.000
_cell.length_b   1.000
_cell.length_c   1.000
_cell.angle_alpha   90.00
_cell.angle_beta   90.00
_cell.angle_gamma   90.00
#
_symmetry.space_group_name_H-M   'P 1'
#
loop_
_entity.id
_entity.type
_entity.pdbx_description
1 polymer ?
#
loop_
_entity_poly.entity_id
_entity_poly.type
_entity_poly.pdbx_seq_one_letter_code
_entity_poly.pdbx_strand_id
1 'polypeptide(L)' 'EFEQDEHVDAIDEVNQWLNAEVIGLKPDSVFVHYTGWISSYDTWIPINSGKVLK' A
#
# COMPACT_ATOMS: atom_id res chain seq x y z
N GLU A 1 9.09 -9.44 -2.36
CA GLU A 1 8.49 -9.53 -1.04
C GLU A 1 8.48 -8.17 -0.33
N PHE A 2 7.42 -7.86 0.42
CA PHE A 2 7.28 -6.56 1.07
C PHE A 2 7.69 -6.66 2.53
N GLU A 3 8.16 -5.54 3.09
CA GLU A 3 8.61 -5.47 4.47
C GLU A 3 7.91 -4.34 5.20
N GLN A 4 7.85 -4.46 6.53
CA GLN A 4 7.31 -3.42 7.39
C GLN A 4 8.08 -2.12 7.16
N ASP A 5 7.35 -1.01 7.07
CA ASP A 5 7.89 0.34 6.89
C ASP A 5 8.55 0.58 5.53
N GLU A 6 8.39 -0.32 4.59
CA GLU A 6 8.94 -0.15 3.25
C GLU A 6 8.15 0.89 2.48
N HIS A 7 8.85 1.74 1.71
CA HIS A 7 8.20 2.69 0.81
C HIS A 7 7.85 2.01 -0.50
N VAL A 8 6.60 2.18 -0.93
CA VAL A 8 6.08 1.53 -2.12
C VAL A 8 5.21 2.51 -2.90
N ASP A 9 4.87 2.13 -4.13
CA ASP A 9 3.84 2.83 -4.90
C ASP A 9 2.56 2.01 -4.81
N ALA A 10 1.46 2.67 -4.51
CA ALA A 10 0.17 2.00 -4.39
C ALA A 10 -0.89 2.79 -5.13
N ILE A 11 -1.82 2.06 -5.76
CA ILE A 11 -2.89 2.71 -6.52
C ILE A 11 -4.08 2.95 -5.60
N ASP A 12 -4.74 4.10 -5.77
CA ASP A 12 -5.92 4.45 -4.99
C ASP A 12 -7.21 4.08 -5.71
N GLU A 13 -8.34 4.53 -5.15
CA GLU A 13 -9.67 4.19 -5.69
C GLU A 13 -9.94 4.82 -7.05
N VAL A 14 -9.24 5.87 -7.40
CA VAL A 14 -9.40 6.55 -8.68
C VAL A 14 -8.26 6.27 -9.64
N ASN A 15 -7.57 5.15 -9.41
CA ASN A 15 -6.50 4.66 -10.28
C ASN A 15 -5.30 5.58 -10.38
N GLN A 16 -5.02 6.33 -9.31
CA GLN A 16 -3.80 7.14 -9.22
C GLN A 16 -2.73 6.40 -8.42
N TRP A 17 -1.52 6.38 -8.95
CA TRP A 17 -0.38 5.83 -8.23
C TRP A 17 0.14 6.87 -7.25
N LEU A 18 0.23 6.49 -5.99
CA LEU A 18 0.66 7.39 -4.91
C LEU A 18 1.81 6.76 -4.15
N ASN A 19 2.64 7.62 -3.57
CA ASN A 19 3.64 7.16 -2.61
C ASN A 19 2.94 6.62 -1.37
N ALA A 20 3.41 5.48 -0.87
CA ALA A 20 2.80 4.84 0.27
C ALA A 20 3.85 4.14 1.12
N GLU A 21 3.44 3.71 2.29
CA GLU A 21 4.28 2.98 3.24
C GLU A 21 3.56 1.73 3.67
N VAL A 22 4.30 0.62 3.78
CA VAL A 22 3.74 -0.62 4.30
C VAL A 22 3.72 -0.53 5.81
N ILE A 23 2.53 -0.55 6.41
CA ILE A 23 2.39 -0.46 7.87
C ILE A 23 1.83 -1.74 8.49
N GLY A 24 1.48 -2.73 7.67
CA GLY A 24 1.04 -4.04 8.15
C GLY A 24 1.29 -5.09 7.10
N LEU A 25 1.46 -6.34 7.54
CA LEU A 25 1.78 -7.45 6.66
C LEU A 25 0.88 -8.63 6.93
N LYS A 26 0.42 -9.28 5.87
CA LYS A 26 -0.21 -10.60 5.87
C LYS A 26 0.47 -11.43 4.80
N PRO A 27 0.32 -12.75 4.83
CA PRO A 27 0.97 -13.58 3.80
C PRO A 27 0.61 -13.21 2.37
N ASP A 28 -0.60 -12.69 2.15
CA ASP A 28 -1.08 -12.39 0.80
C ASP A 28 -1.41 -10.92 0.56
N SER A 29 -1.23 -10.05 1.57
CA SER A 29 -1.66 -8.66 1.47
C SER A 29 -0.76 -7.75 2.30
N VAL A 30 -0.75 -6.47 1.93
CA VAL A 30 -0.06 -5.44 2.70
C VAL A 30 -1.05 -4.35 3.07
N PHE A 31 -0.91 -3.82 4.28
CA PHE A 31 -1.68 -2.68 4.73
C PHE A 31 -0.84 -1.44 4.49
N VAL A 32 -1.35 -0.51 3.68
CA VAL A 32 -0.55 0.65 3.28
C VAL A 32 -1.18 1.94 3.78
N HIS A 33 -0.31 2.89 4.08
CA HIS A 33 -0.65 4.26 4.40
C HIS A 33 -0.16 5.14 3.25
N TYR A 34 -1.04 5.90 2.65
CA TYR A 34 -0.67 6.82 1.56
C TYR A 34 0.00 8.05 2.16
N THR A 35 1.22 8.32 1.73
CA THR A 35 2.03 9.40 2.27
C THR A 35 1.35 10.74 2.03
N GLY A 36 1.16 11.50 3.12
CA GLY A 36 0.54 12.81 3.03
C GLY A 36 -0.97 12.80 3.11
N TRP A 37 -1.59 11.62 3.18
CA TRP A 37 -3.05 11.50 3.31
C TRP A 37 -3.40 11.06 4.73
N ILE A 38 -4.65 11.33 5.13
CA ILE A 38 -5.10 10.92 6.47
C ILE A 38 -5.26 9.40 6.52
N SER A 39 -5.15 8.84 7.73
CA SER A 39 -5.13 7.39 7.91
C SER A 39 -6.45 6.70 7.56
N SER A 40 -7.54 7.44 7.42
CA SER A 40 -8.81 6.83 7.01
C SER A 40 -8.75 6.26 5.60
N TYR A 41 -7.74 6.61 4.81
CA TYR A 41 -7.53 6.03 3.48
C TYR A 41 -6.64 4.79 3.49
N ASP A 42 -6.08 4.43 4.63
CA ASP A 42 -5.24 3.24 4.73
C ASP A 42 -6.05 2.01 4.35
N THR A 43 -5.41 1.09 3.62
CA THR A 43 -6.14 -0.06 3.10
C THR A 43 -5.24 -1.26 2.92
N TRP A 44 -5.84 -2.46 2.92
CA TRP A 44 -5.16 -3.69 2.56
C TRP A 44 -5.17 -3.86 1.05
N ILE A 45 -4.02 -4.20 0.49
CA ILE A 45 -3.89 -4.44 -0.96
C ILE A 45 -3.30 -5.83 -1.15
N PRO A 46 -3.97 -6.71 -1.92
CA PRO A 46 -3.41 -8.03 -2.22
C PRO A 46 -2.08 -7.89 -2.99
N ILE A 47 -1.09 -8.64 -2.57
CA ILE A 47 0.26 -8.53 -3.13
C ILE A 47 0.26 -8.83 -4.64
N ASN A 48 -0.56 -9.78 -5.06
CA ASN A 48 -0.58 -10.21 -6.47
C ASN A 48 -1.60 -9.46 -7.32
N SER A 49 -2.13 -8.35 -6.82
CA SER A 49 -3.17 -7.60 -7.55
C SER A 49 -2.61 -6.68 -8.62
N GLY A 50 -1.31 -6.40 -8.60
CA GLY A 50 -0.72 -5.38 -9.46
C GLY A 50 -0.97 -3.96 -8.99
N LYS A 51 -1.55 -3.78 -7.80
CA LYS A 51 -1.94 -2.47 -7.28
C LYS A 51 -0.95 -1.91 -6.28
N VAL A 52 0.08 -2.66 -5.93
CA VAL A 52 1.15 -2.18 -5.06
C VAL A 52 2.48 -2.66 -5.64
N LEU A 53 3.44 -1.73 -5.76
CA LEU A 53 4.74 -2.00 -6.36
C LEU A 53 5.84 -1.38 -5.50
N LYS A 54 6.99 -2.02 -5.50
CA LYS A 54 8.17 -1.48 -4.82
C LYS A 54 8.79 -0.31 -5.52
#